data_119016664021fb6d04f4a999764d62da
#
_entry.id   119016664021fb6d04f4a999764d62da
#
_cell.length_a   1.000
_cell.length_b   1.000
_cell.length_c   1.000
_cell.angle_alpha   90.00
_cell.angle_beta   90.00
_cell.angle_gamma   90.00
#
_symmetry.space_group_name_H-M   'P 1'
#
loop_
_entity.id
_entity.type
_entity.pdbx_description
1 polymer ?
#
loop_
_entity_poly.entity_id
_entity_poly.type
_entity_poly.pdbx_seq_one_letter_code
_entity_poly.pdbx_strand_id
1 'polypeptide(L)'
;SVPQSAIDQVEVLLSGLPAMYGDATGGIINMTTKGPSRTFGAGIEMETSELLDGYGHSRAGLNIQGPLIKGKQSETALLGFFLSGEVNYNRDGALSAVGHYKATDEWLEFLKTNPIRVSGSGAGTYLNGEYTRMGSMEYIKNSQNTSGYSANFAGNINVRTTETINLTFGGTFNTGKSNSYNRSSAYFNYDKNAVGTYKT
;
A
#
# COMPACT_ATOMS: atom_id res chain seq x y z
N SER A 1 -3.03 -7.97 3.14
CA SER A 1 -4.01 -7.88 2.03
C SER A 1 -3.80 -9.03 1.05
N VAL A 2 -4.85 -9.40 0.35
CA VAL A 2 -4.79 -10.39 -0.72
C VAL A 2 -4.62 -9.64 -2.04
N PRO A 3 -3.74 -10.08 -2.97
CA PRO A 3 -3.64 -9.48 -4.29
C PRO A 3 -5.00 -9.45 -4.99
N GLN A 4 -5.32 -8.35 -5.67
CA GLN A 4 -6.63 -8.21 -6.32
C GLN A 4 -6.85 -9.29 -7.39
N SER A 5 -5.81 -9.65 -8.12
CA SER A 5 -5.84 -10.74 -9.11
C SER A 5 -6.10 -12.13 -8.52
N ALA A 6 -5.89 -12.31 -7.21
CA ALA A 6 -6.16 -13.56 -6.50
C ALA A 6 -7.63 -13.74 -6.08
N ILE A 7 -8.45 -12.70 -6.17
CA ILE A 7 -9.84 -12.75 -5.78
C ILE A 7 -10.68 -13.34 -6.92
N ASP A 8 -11.49 -14.36 -6.61
CA ASP A 8 -12.44 -14.96 -7.53
C ASP A 8 -13.84 -14.34 -7.36
N GLN A 9 -14.29 -14.26 -6.11
CA GLN A 9 -15.61 -13.75 -5.77
C GLN A 9 -15.58 -12.94 -4.47
N VAL A 10 -16.33 -11.85 -4.45
CA VAL A 10 -16.63 -11.09 -3.24
C VAL A 10 -18.14 -11.13 -3.04
N GLU A 11 -18.58 -11.65 -1.91
CA GLU A 11 -19.97 -11.71 -1.51
C GLU A 11 -20.18 -10.80 -0.30
N VAL A 12 -21.17 -9.91 -0.40
CA VAL A 12 -21.52 -8.99 0.68
C VAL A 12 -22.91 -9.34 1.20
N LEU A 13 -22.98 -9.82 2.44
CA LEU A 13 -24.21 -10.19 3.13
C LEU A 13 -24.54 -9.09 4.15
N LEU A 14 -25.56 -8.28 3.87
CA LEU A 14 -25.96 -7.14 4.71
C LEU A 14 -27.09 -7.47 5.70
N SER A 15 -27.87 -8.53 5.41
CA SER A 15 -29.01 -8.96 6.28
C SER A 15 -29.32 -10.44 6.02
N GLY A 16 -30.08 -11.05 6.92
CA GLY A 16 -30.47 -12.45 6.77
C GLY A 16 -29.31 -13.43 6.91
N LEU A 17 -28.36 -13.12 7.81
CA LEU A 17 -27.17 -13.91 8.01
C LEU A 17 -27.50 -15.33 8.45
N PRO A 18 -26.96 -16.38 7.79
CA PRO A 18 -27.08 -17.76 8.26
C PRO A 18 -26.54 -17.92 9.68
N ALA A 19 -27.09 -18.87 10.45
CA ALA A 19 -26.71 -19.12 11.84
C ALA A 19 -25.22 -19.45 12.04
N MET A 20 -24.52 -19.88 11.00
CA MET A 20 -23.07 -20.13 11.01
C MET A 20 -22.23 -18.84 11.28
N TYR A 21 -22.83 -17.66 11.11
CA TYR A 21 -22.19 -16.36 11.36
C TYR A 21 -22.74 -15.68 12.61
N GLY A 22 -22.99 -16.45 13.67
CA GLY A 22 -23.79 -16.12 14.85
C GLY A 22 -23.56 -14.80 15.57
N ASP A 23 -22.38 -14.16 15.44
CA ASP A 23 -22.06 -12.91 16.16
C ASP A 23 -21.94 -11.67 15.24
N ALA A 24 -22.28 -11.79 13.97
CA ALA A 24 -22.17 -10.67 13.05
C ALA A 24 -23.42 -9.77 13.14
N THR A 25 -23.24 -8.55 13.65
CA THR A 25 -24.32 -7.57 13.82
C THR A 25 -24.46 -6.55 12.69
N GLY A 26 -23.45 -6.43 11.84
CA GLY A 26 -23.37 -5.36 10.83
C GLY A 26 -23.31 -5.81 9.38
N GLY A 27 -23.12 -7.10 9.12
CA GLY A 27 -22.91 -7.67 7.78
C GLY A 27 -21.60 -8.43 7.66
N ILE A 28 -21.45 -9.19 6.60
CA ILE A 28 -20.27 -10.03 6.33
C ILE A 28 -19.80 -9.78 4.90
N ILE A 29 -18.51 -9.66 4.74
CA ILE A 29 -17.84 -9.68 3.45
C ILE A 29 -17.09 -11.01 3.35
N ASN A 30 -17.54 -11.89 2.48
CA ASN A 30 -16.89 -13.15 2.19
C ASN A 30 -16.08 -13.02 0.90
N MET A 31 -14.78 -13.28 0.97
CA MET A 31 -13.89 -13.25 -0.18
C MET A 31 -13.40 -14.66 -0.48
N THR A 32 -13.67 -15.13 -1.67
CA THR A 32 -13.16 -16.40 -2.17
C THR A 32 -11.98 -16.13 -3.09
N THR A 33 -10.86 -16.79 -2.84
CA THR A 33 -9.69 -16.72 -3.72
C THR A 33 -9.77 -17.76 -4.83
N LYS A 34 -9.17 -17.42 -5.97
CA LYS A 34 -9.07 -18.33 -7.12
C LYS A 34 -8.43 -19.66 -6.70
N GLY A 35 -9.04 -20.74 -7.14
CA GLY A 35 -8.48 -22.08 -7.04
C GLY A 35 -7.62 -22.44 -8.26
N PRO A 36 -6.93 -23.59 -8.24
CA PRO A 36 -6.15 -24.05 -9.37
C PRO A 36 -7.04 -24.34 -10.58
N SER A 37 -6.64 -23.81 -11.72
CA SER A 37 -7.31 -24.05 -12.99
C SER A 37 -6.99 -25.44 -13.55
N ARG A 38 -7.88 -25.97 -14.37
CA ARG A 38 -7.67 -27.20 -15.16
C ARG A 38 -6.68 -26.98 -16.31
N THR A 39 -6.54 -25.76 -16.75
CA THR A 39 -5.62 -25.34 -17.81
C THR A 39 -4.58 -24.40 -17.24
N PHE A 40 -3.38 -24.43 -17.80
CA PHE A 40 -2.36 -23.46 -17.46
C PHE A 40 -2.82 -22.07 -17.92
N GLY A 41 -2.69 -21.10 -17.04
CA GLY A 41 -3.02 -19.72 -17.30
C GLY A 41 -2.05 -18.80 -16.56
N ALA A 42 -1.73 -17.67 -17.18
CA ALA A 42 -0.96 -16.59 -16.57
C ALA A 42 -1.59 -15.24 -16.96
N GLY A 43 -1.52 -14.28 -16.07
CA GLY A 43 -1.99 -12.93 -16.29
C GLY A 43 -1.00 -11.91 -15.72
N ILE A 44 -0.86 -10.80 -16.42
CA ILE A 44 -0.07 -9.65 -16.00
C ILE A 44 -0.99 -8.44 -16.02
N GLU A 45 -0.96 -7.66 -14.94
CA GLU A 45 -1.70 -6.41 -14.82
C GLU A 45 -0.72 -5.29 -14.50
N MET A 46 -0.86 -4.15 -15.16
CA MET A 46 -0.06 -2.96 -14.89
C MET A 46 -0.96 -1.73 -14.88
N GLU A 47 -0.77 -0.91 -13.88
CA GLU A 47 -1.51 0.34 -13.69
C GLU A 47 -0.53 1.44 -13.29
N THR A 48 -0.67 2.63 -13.86
CA THR A 48 0.11 3.79 -13.46
C THR A 48 -0.70 5.06 -13.65
N SER A 49 -0.59 5.99 -12.74
CA SER A 49 -1.17 7.33 -12.84
C SER A 49 -0.19 8.37 -13.39
N GLU A 50 1.10 8.03 -13.55
CA GLU A 50 2.15 8.98 -13.96
C GLU A 50 1.86 9.69 -15.29
N LEU A 51 1.15 9.02 -16.20
CA LEU A 51 0.80 9.59 -17.51
C LEU A 51 -0.37 10.58 -17.44
N LEU A 52 -1.22 10.49 -16.41
CA LEU A 52 -2.44 11.27 -16.29
C LEU A 52 -2.29 12.46 -15.33
N ASP A 53 -1.73 12.23 -14.16
CA ASP A 53 -1.72 13.22 -13.08
C ASP A 53 -0.36 13.46 -12.42
N GLY A 54 0.61 12.54 -12.62
CA GLY A 54 1.96 12.62 -12.05
C GLY A 54 1.99 12.53 -10.51
N TYR A 55 0.94 11.99 -9.88
CA TYR A 55 0.93 11.71 -8.45
C TYR A 55 1.67 10.43 -8.06
N GLY A 56 2.08 9.64 -9.06
CA GLY A 56 3.02 8.56 -8.87
C GLY A 56 2.44 7.34 -8.19
N HIS A 57 1.20 6.97 -8.51
CA HIS A 57 0.66 5.67 -8.18
C HIS A 57 1.02 4.67 -9.28
N SER A 58 1.59 3.53 -8.91
CA SER A 58 1.90 2.45 -9.85
C SER A 58 1.66 1.10 -9.20
N ARG A 59 1.05 0.19 -9.94
CA ARG A 59 0.76 -1.17 -9.50
C ARG A 59 1.17 -2.15 -10.60
N ALA A 60 1.81 -3.24 -10.23
CA ALA A 60 2.07 -4.36 -11.11
C ALA A 60 1.64 -5.66 -10.43
N GLY A 61 0.87 -6.46 -11.12
CA GLY A 61 0.36 -7.75 -10.68
C GLY A 61 0.71 -8.86 -11.64
N LEU A 62 1.00 -10.03 -11.10
CA LEU A 62 1.25 -11.27 -11.82
C LEU A 62 0.43 -12.37 -11.17
N ASN A 63 -0.24 -13.20 -11.97
CA ASN A 63 -0.84 -14.43 -11.49
C ASN A 63 -0.50 -15.59 -12.44
N ILE A 64 -0.32 -16.78 -11.86
CA ILE A 64 -0.03 -18.01 -12.57
C ILE A 64 -0.82 -19.13 -11.90
N GLN A 65 -1.49 -19.94 -12.70
CA GLN A 65 -2.27 -21.06 -12.22
C GLN A 65 -2.21 -22.23 -13.20
N GLY A 66 -2.42 -23.41 -12.70
CA GLY A 66 -2.52 -24.56 -13.59
C GLY A 66 -2.36 -25.90 -12.89
N PRO A 67 -2.51 -27.00 -13.67
CA PRO A 67 -2.27 -28.34 -13.19
C PRO A 67 -0.77 -28.65 -13.17
N LEU A 68 -0.26 -29.16 -12.05
CA LEU A 68 1.07 -29.77 -11.96
C LEU A 68 1.01 -31.25 -12.38
N ILE A 69 -0.05 -31.95 -11.97
CA ILE A 69 -0.28 -33.34 -12.33
C ILE A 69 -1.71 -33.49 -12.84
N LYS A 70 -1.85 -33.95 -14.07
CA LYS A 70 -3.16 -34.23 -14.68
C LYS A 70 -3.58 -35.69 -14.36
N GLY A 71 -4.83 -35.88 -13.97
CA GLY A 71 -5.40 -37.20 -13.79
C GLY A 71 -5.65 -37.88 -15.14
N LYS A 72 -5.36 -39.18 -15.22
CA LYS A 72 -5.51 -39.98 -16.47
C LYS A 72 -6.96 -40.15 -16.95
N GLN A 73 -7.95 -40.04 -16.07
CA GLN A 73 -9.37 -40.31 -16.38
C GLN A 73 -10.33 -39.24 -15.83
N SER A 74 -9.84 -38.23 -15.12
CA SER A 74 -10.66 -37.19 -14.51
C SER A 74 -10.45 -35.88 -15.23
N GLU A 75 -11.53 -35.14 -15.48
CA GLU A 75 -11.49 -33.77 -15.97
C GLU A 75 -10.82 -32.78 -15.00
N THR A 76 -10.44 -33.22 -13.81
CA THR A 76 -9.82 -32.41 -12.76
C THR A 76 -8.35 -32.79 -12.57
N ALA A 77 -7.50 -31.78 -12.30
CA ALA A 77 -6.11 -31.97 -11.93
C ALA A 77 -5.98 -32.73 -10.60
N LEU A 78 -5.07 -33.72 -10.52
CA LEU A 78 -4.71 -34.36 -9.26
C LEU A 78 -3.94 -33.43 -8.33
N LEU A 79 -3.07 -32.63 -8.93
CA LEU A 79 -2.31 -31.60 -8.23
C LEU A 79 -2.36 -30.32 -9.06
N GLY A 80 -2.84 -29.24 -8.48
CA GLY A 80 -2.91 -27.95 -9.10
C GLY A 80 -2.35 -26.86 -8.20
N PHE A 81 -1.97 -25.76 -8.78
CA PHE A 81 -1.45 -24.59 -8.07
C PHE A 81 -2.06 -23.29 -8.57
N PHE A 82 -2.06 -22.32 -7.70
CA PHE A 82 -2.31 -20.92 -7.97
C PHE A 82 -1.29 -20.06 -7.21
N LEU A 83 -0.65 -19.13 -7.90
CA LEU A 83 0.25 -18.13 -7.33
C LEU A 83 -0.14 -16.76 -7.86
N SER A 84 -0.17 -15.77 -6.98
CA SER A 84 -0.40 -14.37 -7.33
C SER A 84 0.55 -13.50 -6.54
N GLY A 85 1.09 -12.47 -7.20
CA GLY A 85 1.93 -11.45 -6.59
C GLY A 85 1.53 -10.08 -7.10
N GLU A 86 1.57 -9.10 -6.23
CA GLU A 86 1.25 -7.71 -6.54
C GLU A 86 2.23 -6.80 -5.83
N VAL A 87 2.76 -5.82 -6.53
CA VAL A 87 3.57 -4.75 -5.97
C VAL A 87 2.90 -3.42 -6.24
N ASN A 88 2.83 -2.58 -5.21
CA ASN A 88 2.26 -1.25 -5.29
C ASN A 88 3.30 -0.23 -4.87
N TYR A 89 3.40 0.84 -5.61
CA TYR A 89 4.19 2.02 -5.26
C TYR A 89 3.28 3.25 -5.27
N ASN A 90 3.43 4.08 -4.25
CA ASN A 90 2.72 5.34 -4.15
C ASN A 90 3.71 6.44 -3.76
N ARG A 91 3.84 7.46 -4.59
CA ARG A 91 4.74 8.59 -4.32
C ARG A 91 4.15 9.51 -3.25
N ASP A 92 2.85 9.77 -3.33
CA ASP A 92 2.16 10.66 -2.41
C ASP A 92 0.82 10.05 -1.97
N GLY A 93 0.70 9.77 -0.67
CA GLY A 93 -0.53 9.27 -0.06
C GLY A 93 -1.51 10.39 0.36
N ALA A 94 -1.09 11.65 0.26
CA ALA A 94 -1.87 12.81 0.71
C ALA A 94 -2.02 13.83 -0.43
N LEU A 95 -2.68 13.41 -1.50
CA LEU A 95 -2.87 14.19 -2.72
C LEU A 95 -3.53 15.55 -2.42
N SER A 96 -3.01 16.62 -3.01
CA SER A 96 -3.55 17.96 -2.91
C SER A 96 -3.79 18.55 -4.29
N ALA A 97 -5.00 19.02 -4.54
CA ALA A 97 -5.36 19.68 -5.80
C ALA A 97 -4.58 21.00 -6.02
N VAL A 98 -4.14 21.63 -4.94
CA VAL A 98 -3.41 22.91 -4.98
C VAL A 98 -1.90 22.75 -4.74
N GLY A 99 -1.43 21.51 -4.57
CA GLY A 99 -0.03 21.22 -4.25
C GLY A 99 0.36 21.58 -2.82
N HIS A 100 1.65 21.71 -2.60
CA HIS A 100 2.25 21.96 -1.30
C HIS A 100 3.36 22.99 -1.41
N TYR A 101 3.81 23.49 -0.27
CA TYR A 101 4.98 24.34 -0.16
C TYR A 101 5.98 23.73 0.81
N LYS A 102 7.25 23.73 0.48
CA LYS A 102 8.35 23.39 1.39
C LYS A 102 9.26 24.59 1.58
N ALA A 103 10.02 24.60 2.67
CA ALA A 103 11.07 25.58 2.87
C ALA A 103 12.17 25.39 1.80
N THR A 104 12.75 26.49 1.32
CA THR A 104 13.91 26.43 0.44
C THR A 104 15.12 25.89 1.18
N ASP A 105 16.04 25.27 0.45
CA ASP A 105 17.26 24.71 1.05
C ASP A 105 18.09 25.82 1.73
N GLU A 106 18.12 27.02 1.18
CA GLU A 106 18.78 28.19 1.79
C GLU A 106 18.17 28.55 3.14
N TRP A 107 16.84 28.54 3.24
CA TRP A 107 16.14 28.82 4.50
C TRP A 107 16.38 27.71 5.53
N LEU A 108 16.42 26.46 5.12
CA LEU A 108 16.73 25.34 6.02
C LEU A 108 18.17 25.43 6.56
N GLU A 109 19.15 25.76 5.72
CA GLU A 109 20.53 26.00 6.16
C GLU A 109 20.62 27.18 7.13
N PHE A 110 19.92 28.27 6.84
CA PHE A 110 19.84 29.38 7.78
C PHE A 110 19.25 28.97 9.14
N LEU A 111 18.19 28.18 9.16
CA LEU A 111 17.59 27.67 10.40
C LEU A 111 18.52 26.74 11.18
N LYS A 112 19.33 25.94 10.49
CA LYS A 112 20.33 25.05 11.14
C LYS A 112 21.42 25.86 11.85
N THR A 113 21.88 26.94 11.22
CA THR A 113 22.95 27.78 11.77
C THR A 113 22.43 28.84 12.77
N ASN A 114 21.18 29.29 12.60
CA ASN A 114 20.53 30.33 13.40
C ASN A 114 19.17 29.84 13.92
N PRO A 115 19.12 28.84 14.81
CA PRO A 115 17.82 28.27 15.25
C PRO A 115 17.03 29.27 16.13
N ILE A 116 17.70 30.12 16.86
CA ILE A 116 17.11 30.99 17.87
C ILE A 116 17.40 32.46 17.55
N ARG A 117 16.43 33.31 17.83
CA ARG A 117 16.54 34.77 17.75
C ARG A 117 16.18 35.37 19.09
N VAL A 118 16.89 36.42 19.47
CA VAL A 118 16.59 37.26 20.64
C VAL A 118 15.46 38.22 20.27
N SER A 119 14.48 38.38 21.17
CA SER A 119 13.42 39.36 21.01
C SER A 119 14.01 40.80 20.99
N GLY A 120 13.46 41.64 20.12
CA GLY A 120 13.87 43.04 20.02
C GLY A 120 13.68 43.84 21.31
N SER A 121 12.82 43.39 22.22
CA SER A 121 12.64 43.94 23.57
C SER A 121 13.66 43.41 24.59
N GLY A 122 14.50 42.46 24.22
CA GLY A 122 15.43 41.76 25.13
C GLY A 122 14.76 40.78 26.10
N ALA A 123 13.45 40.61 26.04
CA ALA A 123 12.65 39.86 27.00
C ALA A 123 12.41 38.39 26.57
N GLY A 124 13.43 37.73 26.04
CA GLY A 124 13.35 36.30 25.70
C GLY A 124 13.84 35.94 24.31
N THR A 125 13.73 34.68 23.97
CA THR A 125 14.12 34.09 22.69
C THR A 125 12.97 33.36 22.04
N TYR A 126 12.96 33.27 20.72
CA TYR A 126 12.01 32.50 19.94
C TYR A 126 12.70 31.77 18.78
N LEU A 127 12.05 30.78 18.23
CA LEU A 127 12.58 29.99 17.12
C LEU A 127 12.44 30.78 15.80
N ASN A 128 13.52 30.88 15.03
CA ASN A 128 13.48 31.50 13.71
C ASN A 128 12.49 30.79 12.76
N GLY A 129 12.26 29.51 12.95
CA GLY A 129 11.29 28.72 12.17
C GLY A 129 9.86 29.25 12.24
N GLU A 130 9.46 29.90 13.35
CA GLU A 130 8.13 30.52 13.51
C GLU A 130 7.89 31.67 12.53
N TYR A 131 8.96 32.23 11.98
CA TYR A 131 8.93 33.38 11.06
C TYR A 131 9.18 33.00 9.61
N THR A 132 9.02 31.70 9.27
CA THR A 132 9.06 31.25 7.89
C THR A 132 7.96 31.89 7.07
N ARG A 133 8.34 32.61 5.99
CA ARG A 133 7.43 33.33 5.11
C ARG A 133 7.39 32.73 3.73
N MET A 134 6.39 33.04 2.93
CA MET A 134 6.24 32.59 1.56
C MET A 134 7.48 32.80 0.68
N GLY A 135 8.23 33.90 0.90
CA GLY A 135 9.50 34.14 0.20
C GLY A 135 10.63 33.16 0.52
N SER A 136 10.48 32.40 1.61
CA SER A 136 11.42 31.33 2.02
C SER A 136 10.85 29.95 1.71
N MET A 137 9.81 29.87 0.87
CA MET A 137 9.15 28.61 0.49
C MET A 137 9.13 28.44 -1.02
N GLU A 138 9.20 27.22 -1.46
CA GLU A 138 9.03 26.84 -2.86
C GLU A 138 7.86 25.87 -3.03
N TYR A 139 7.19 25.99 -4.19
CA TYR A 139 6.07 25.12 -4.53
C TYR A 139 6.55 23.72 -4.93
N ILE A 140 5.87 22.72 -4.40
CA ILE A 140 6.04 21.32 -4.79
C ILE A 140 4.68 20.69 -5.07
N LYS A 141 4.60 19.85 -6.10
CA LYS A 141 3.36 19.17 -6.45
C LYS A 141 3.02 18.07 -5.45
N ASN A 142 3.98 17.24 -5.11
CA ASN A 142 3.82 16.10 -4.22
C ASN A 142 4.37 16.42 -2.83
N SER A 143 3.77 15.86 -1.80
CA SER A 143 4.23 16.00 -0.42
C SER A 143 5.61 15.34 -0.23
N GLN A 144 6.43 15.90 0.64
CA GLN A 144 7.76 15.38 0.95
C GLN A 144 7.63 14.09 1.76
N ASN A 145 8.51 13.11 1.51
CA ASN A 145 8.68 11.90 2.30
C ASN A 145 7.38 11.19 2.67
N THR A 146 6.45 11.08 1.71
CA THR A 146 5.17 10.38 1.88
C THR A 146 5.07 9.13 1.01
N SER A 147 6.15 8.77 0.30
CA SER A 147 6.17 7.61 -0.56
C SER A 147 6.07 6.30 0.23
N GLY A 148 5.42 5.33 -0.37
CA GLY A 148 5.30 3.98 0.17
C GLY A 148 5.32 2.93 -0.92
N TYR A 149 5.70 1.73 -0.55
CA TYR A 149 5.52 0.55 -1.38
C TYR A 149 5.00 -0.61 -0.55
N SER A 150 4.28 -1.50 -1.20
CA SER A 150 3.86 -2.77 -0.62
C SER A 150 3.99 -3.89 -1.64
N ALA A 151 4.28 -5.08 -1.16
CA ALA A 151 4.25 -6.30 -1.94
C ALA A 151 3.38 -7.33 -1.23
N ASN A 152 2.47 -7.91 -1.97
CA ASN A 152 1.48 -8.87 -1.51
C ASN A 152 1.60 -10.12 -2.35
N PHE A 153 1.72 -11.27 -1.71
CA PHE A 153 1.78 -12.56 -2.36
C PHE A 153 0.70 -13.47 -1.80
N ALA A 154 0.07 -14.23 -2.65
CA ALA A 154 -0.88 -15.26 -2.26
C ALA A 154 -0.64 -16.51 -3.10
N GLY A 155 -0.81 -17.68 -2.51
CA GLY A 155 -0.70 -18.91 -3.26
C GLY A 155 -1.41 -20.05 -2.57
N ASN A 156 -1.84 -21.01 -3.37
CA ASN A 156 -2.36 -22.27 -2.89
C ASN A 156 -1.93 -23.44 -3.79
N ILE A 157 -1.89 -24.61 -3.17
CA ILE A 157 -1.69 -25.88 -3.81
C ILE A 157 -2.87 -26.76 -3.42
N ASN A 158 -3.53 -27.34 -4.39
CA ASN A 158 -4.64 -28.25 -4.20
C ASN A 158 -4.25 -29.66 -4.63
N VAL A 159 -4.46 -30.61 -3.73
CA VAL A 159 -4.21 -32.04 -3.95
C VAL A 159 -5.53 -32.77 -3.88
N ARG A 160 -5.94 -33.36 -4.98
CA ARG A 160 -7.10 -34.27 -5.00
C ARG A 160 -6.66 -35.69 -4.69
N THR A 161 -6.89 -36.11 -3.45
CA THR A 161 -6.47 -37.44 -2.98
C THR A 161 -7.44 -38.51 -3.41
N THR A 162 -8.75 -38.20 -3.41
CA THR A 162 -9.83 -39.08 -3.88
C THR A 162 -10.88 -38.27 -4.59
N GLU A 163 -11.94 -38.89 -5.14
CA GLU A 163 -13.06 -38.16 -5.75
C GLU A 163 -13.82 -37.26 -4.76
N THR A 164 -13.75 -37.58 -3.48
CA THR A 164 -14.46 -36.85 -2.40
C THR A 164 -13.56 -36.05 -1.49
N ILE A 165 -12.22 -36.25 -1.55
CA ILE A 165 -11.28 -35.57 -0.64
C ILE A 165 -10.36 -34.67 -1.43
N ASN A 166 -10.47 -33.37 -1.19
CA ASN A 166 -9.57 -32.34 -1.68
C ASN A 166 -8.84 -31.68 -0.51
N LEU A 167 -7.53 -31.63 -0.58
CA LEU A 167 -6.67 -30.95 0.39
C LEU A 167 -6.15 -29.67 -0.24
N THR A 168 -6.34 -28.55 0.43
CA THR A 168 -5.83 -27.24 0.01
C THR A 168 -4.84 -26.72 1.03
N PHE A 169 -3.63 -26.43 0.57
CA PHE A 169 -2.58 -25.77 1.34
C PHE A 169 -2.34 -24.40 0.71
N GLY A 170 -2.50 -23.35 1.48
CA GLY A 170 -2.32 -22.01 0.96
C GLY A 170 -1.91 -21.02 2.03
N GLY A 171 -1.43 -19.88 1.57
CA GLY A 171 -1.04 -18.80 2.45
C GLY A 171 -0.87 -17.48 1.72
N THR A 172 -0.70 -16.42 2.51
CA THR A 172 -0.43 -15.07 2.04
C THR A 172 0.80 -14.52 2.76
N PHE A 173 1.59 -13.74 2.02
CA PHE A 173 2.70 -12.99 2.57
C PHE A 173 2.56 -11.54 2.15
N ASN A 174 2.69 -10.62 3.12
CA ASN A 174 2.57 -9.20 2.88
C ASN A 174 3.78 -8.50 3.50
N THR A 175 4.34 -7.55 2.78
CA THR A 175 5.39 -6.67 3.29
C THR A 175 5.23 -5.28 2.71
N GLY A 176 5.67 -4.28 3.46
CA GLY A 176 5.56 -2.92 2.99
C GLY A 176 6.42 -1.95 3.79
N LYS A 177 6.61 -0.79 3.20
CA LYS A 177 7.26 0.35 3.84
C LYS A 177 6.50 1.61 3.43
N SER A 178 6.15 2.43 4.39
CA SER A 178 5.60 3.75 4.14
C SER A 178 6.39 4.80 4.89
N ASN A 179 6.59 5.94 4.23
CA ASN A 179 7.19 7.10 4.84
C ASN A 179 6.07 8.06 5.28
N SER A 180 6.36 8.87 6.27
CA SER A 180 5.47 9.91 6.74
C SER A 180 6.22 11.23 6.91
N TYR A 181 5.52 12.32 6.73
CA TYR A 181 6.04 13.67 6.90
C TYR A 181 5.10 14.51 7.77
N ASN A 182 5.62 14.97 8.90
CA ASN A 182 4.88 15.85 9.80
C ASN A 182 5.23 17.30 9.49
N ARG A 183 4.37 17.95 8.75
CA ARG A 183 4.56 19.33 8.30
C ARG A 183 4.62 20.33 9.45
N SER A 184 3.89 20.12 10.53
CA SER A 184 3.88 21.03 11.67
C SER A 184 5.22 21.10 12.41
N SER A 185 6.04 20.05 12.31
CA SER A 185 7.37 20.00 12.95
C SER A 185 8.52 20.40 12.03
N ALA A 186 8.28 20.54 10.72
CA ALA A 186 9.32 20.69 9.72
C ALA A 186 10.22 21.91 9.95
N TYR A 187 9.62 23.05 10.28
CA TYR A 187 10.34 24.32 10.39
C TYR A 187 10.92 24.58 11.79
N PHE A 188 10.37 23.93 12.82
CA PHE A 188 10.86 24.05 14.19
C PHE A 188 12.09 23.20 14.47
N ASN A 189 12.15 22.02 13.86
CA ASN A 189 13.19 21.04 14.12
C ASN A 189 13.97 20.66 12.86
N TYR A 190 13.99 21.51 11.86
CA TYR A 190 14.43 21.21 10.52
C TYR A 190 13.65 19.97 9.99
N ASP A 191 13.81 19.60 8.76
CA ASP A 191 13.08 18.46 8.20
C ASP A 191 13.41 17.11 8.86
N LYS A 192 14.49 17.01 9.64
CA LYS A 192 14.91 15.76 10.29
C LYS A 192 13.87 15.14 11.22
N ASN A 193 13.17 15.96 12.00
CA ASN A 193 12.18 15.48 12.95
C ASN A 193 10.77 15.37 12.34
N ALA A 194 10.62 15.81 11.10
CA ALA A 194 9.35 15.72 10.38
C ALA A 194 9.18 14.41 9.64
N VAL A 195 10.23 13.60 9.50
CA VAL A 195 10.22 12.37 8.70
C VAL A 195 10.12 11.12 9.58
N GLY A 196 9.29 10.20 9.15
CA GLY A 196 9.14 8.88 9.77
C GLY A 196 9.12 7.78 8.72
N THR A 197 9.40 6.56 9.14
CA THR A 197 9.31 5.37 8.30
C THR A 197 8.68 4.23 9.07
N TYR A 198 7.66 3.61 8.48
CA TYR A 198 6.97 2.44 8.99
C TYR A 198 7.23 1.25 8.08
N LYS A 199 7.49 0.09 8.67
CA LYS A 199 7.67 -1.19 7.98
C LYS A 199 6.66 -2.19 8.52
N THR A 200 6.06 -2.96 7.63
CA THR A 200 5.12 -4.06 7.94
C THR A 200 5.58 -5.33 7.26
#